data_62bc6476007432d385e3955dd5cb3956
#
_entry.id   62bc6476007432d385e3955dd5cb3956
#
_cell.length_a   1.000
_cell.length_b   1.000
_cell.length_c   1.000
_cell.angle_alpha   90.00
_cell.angle_beta   90.00
_cell.angle_gamma   90.00
#
_symmetry.space_group_name_H-M   'P 1'
#
loop_
_entity.id
_entity.type
_entity.pdbx_description
1 polymer ?
#
loop_
_entity_poly.entity_id
_entity_poly.type
_entity_poly.pdbx_seq_one_letter_code
_entity_poly.pdbx_strand_id
1 'polypeptide(L)'
;MRLISFKKLSKDDQNLIDEAERIISFAYDPYSQFYVASTILTTKGNIYKGVNINTCAYGGLCAERAALSSMISNGEYGIKKIAIISKSDHFKVKIHSGPCGICRQMLWEFAELYKTNFEILVSDSEKKK
;
A
#
# COMPACT_ATOMS: atom_id res chain seq x y z
N MET A 1 5.34 3.79 15.69
CA MET A 1 6.00 3.29 14.47
C MET A 1 7.33 2.64 14.86
N ARG A 2 7.62 1.49 14.28
CA ARG A 2 8.84 0.74 14.58
C ARG A 2 9.62 0.48 13.31
N LEU A 3 10.95 0.72 13.34
CA LEU A 3 11.84 0.46 12.21
C LEU A 3 12.40 -0.95 12.32
N ILE A 4 12.24 -1.73 11.24
CA ILE A 4 12.70 -3.11 11.17
C ILE A 4 13.43 -3.30 9.84
N SER A 5 14.59 -3.97 9.87
CA SER A 5 15.30 -4.35 8.64
C SER A 5 14.44 -5.32 7.82
N PHE A 6 14.41 -5.14 6.50
CA PHE A 6 13.65 -6.01 5.59
C PHE A 6 13.96 -7.50 5.81
N LYS A 7 15.23 -7.83 6.02
CA LYS A 7 15.66 -9.21 6.23
C LYS A 7 15.11 -9.84 7.52
N LYS A 8 14.72 -9.00 8.48
CA LYS A 8 14.16 -9.47 9.77
C LYS A 8 12.64 -9.61 9.76
N LEU A 9 11.99 -9.22 8.66
CA LEU A 9 10.55 -9.37 8.53
C LEU A 9 10.19 -10.84 8.28
N SER A 10 8.95 -11.20 8.63
CA SER A 10 8.44 -12.53 8.29
C SER A 10 8.39 -12.70 6.76
N LYS A 11 8.33 -13.95 6.31
CA LYS A 11 8.22 -14.22 4.87
C LYS A 11 6.95 -13.63 4.27
N ASP A 12 5.85 -13.66 5.00
CA ASP A 12 4.59 -13.05 4.54
C ASP A 12 4.74 -11.55 4.36
N ASP A 13 5.41 -10.88 5.29
CA ASP A 13 5.64 -9.44 5.20
C ASP A 13 6.57 -9.10 4.04
N GLN A 14 7.64 -9.87 3.87
CA GLN A 14 8.56 -9.70 2.74
C GLN A 14 7.85 -9.90 1.41
N ASN A 15 7.03 -10.94 1.31
CA ASN A 15 6.28 -11.24 0.09
C ASN A 15 5.30 -10.12 -0.24
N LEU A 16 4.64 -9.57 0.76
CA LEU A 16 3.69 -8.46 0.57
C LEU A 16 4.39 -7.22 0.02
N ILE A 17 5.56 -6.90 0.55
CA ILE A 17 6.39 -5.78 0.05
C ILE A 17 6.90 -6.08 -1.35
N ASP A 18 7.36 -7.30 -1.63
CA ASP A 18 7.84 -7.70 -2.95
C ASP A 18 6.75 -7.61 -4.01
N GLU A 19 5.53 -7.98 -3.68
CA GLU A 19 4.39 -7.85 -4.60
C GLU A 19 4.09 -6.39 -4.90
N ALA A 20 4.17 -5.50 -3.91
CA ALA A 20 4.02 -4.07 -4.14
C ALA A 20 5.13 -3.54 -5.05
N GLU A 21 6.35 -3.99 -4.85
CA GLU A 21 7.49 -3.57 -5.66
C GLU A 21 7.37 -4.00 -7.12
N ARG A 22 6.76 -5.16 -7.39
CA ARG A 22 6.56 -5.62 -8.77
C ARG A 22 5.60 -4.75 -9.56
N ILE A 23 4.63 -4.12 -8.91
CA ILE A 23 3.61 -3.34 -9.60
C ILE A 23 3.86 -1.83 -9.58
N ILE A 24 4.81 -1.33 -8.79
CA ILE A 24 5.02 0.12 -8.65
C ILE A 24 5.40 0.77 -9.99
N SER A 25 6.01 0.04 -10.91
CA SER A 25 6.33 0.54 -12.24
C SER A 25 5.10 0.84 -13.08
N PHE A 26 3.93 0.33 -12.71
CA PHE A 26 2.66 0.60 -13.39
C PHE A 26 1.93 1.81 -12.83
N ALA A 27 2.40 2.40 -11.73
CA ALA A 27 1.80 3.59 -11.16
C ALA A 27 1.78 4.73 -12.19
N TYR A 28 0.67 5.46 -12.23
CA TYR A 28 0.46 6.51 -13.21
C TYR A 28 0.47 7.88 -12.53
N ASP A 29 1.58 8.57 -12.60
CA ASP A 29 1.73 9.93 -12.10
C ASP A 29 2.73 10.71 -12.97
N PRO A 30 2.30 11.15 -14.18
CA PRO A 30 3.18 11.87 -15.08
C PRO A 30 3.44 13.32 -14.65
N TYR A 31 2.73 13.82 -13.64
CA TYR A 31 2.82 15.19 -13.18
C TYR A 31 3.82 15.38 -12.05
N SER A 32 3.58 14.76 -10.91
CA SER A 32 4.50 14.87 -9.77
C SER A 32 5.57 13.78 -9.76
N GLN A 33 5.39 12.72 -10.52
CA GLN A 33 6.33 11.60 -10.61
C GLN A 33 6.65 10.99 -9.23
N PHE A 34 5.63 10.94 -8.40
CA PHE A 34 5.67 10.26 -7.12
C PHE A 34 4.78 9.02 -7.20
N TYR A 35 5.40 7.86 -7.11
CA TYR A 35 4.73 6.59 -7.36
C TYR A 35 4.52 5.85 -6.05
N VAL A 36 3.34 5.26 -5.92
CA VAL A 36 2.97 4.48 -4.73
C VAL A 36 2.33 3.18 -5.18
N ALA A 37 2.69 2.10 -4.52
CA ALA A 37 2.04 0.81 -4.67
C ALA A 37 1.61 0.31 -3.31
N SER A 38 0.48 -0.38 -3.28
CA SER A 38 -0.05 -0.97 -2.06
C SER A 38 -0.49 -2.40 -2.32
N THR A 39 -0.27 -3.27 -1.35
CA THR A 39 -0.75 -4.64 -1.38
C THR A 39 -1.45 -4.94 -0.07
N ILE A 40 -2.57 -5.67 -0.16
CA ILE A 40 -3.36 -6.07 0.99
C ILE A 40 -3.36 -7.59 1.08
N LEU A 41 -2.96 -8.11 2.24
CA LEU A 41 -3.14 -9.52 2.58
C LEU A 41 -4.45 -9.64 3.37
N THR A 42 -5.37 -10.45 2.85
CA THR A 42 -6.66 -10.65 3.51
C THR A 42 -6.59 -11.72 4.58
N THR A 43 -7.60 -11.75 5.44
CA THR A 43 -7.72 -12.80 6.46
C THR A 43 -7.90 -14.19 5.85
N LYS A 44 -8.29 -14.26 4.58
CA LYS A 44 -8.41 -15.52 3.84
C LYS A 44 -7.12 -15.93 3.13
N GLY A 45 -6.06 -15.12 3.22
CA GLY A 45 -4.76 -15.43 2.63
C GLY A 45 -4.57 -14.93 1.20
N ASN A 46 -5.51 -14.18 0.65
CA ASN A 46 -5.40 -13.62 -0.70
C ASN A 46 -4.70 -12.26 -0.68
N ILE A 47 -4.02 -11.93 -1.79
CA ILE A 47 -3.33 -10.65 -1.94
C ILE A 47 -4.01 -9.84 -3.04
N TYR A 48 -4.36 -8.59 -2.72
CA TYR A 48 -4.89 -7.62 -3.67
C TYR A 48 -3.94 -6.44 -3.79
N LYS A 49 -3.84 -5.87 -4.99
CA LYS A 49 -2.82 -4.89 -5.33
C LYS A 49 -3.44 -3.63 -5.92
N GLY A 50 -2.77 -2.51 -5.72
CA GLY A 50 -3.14 -1.25 -6.34
C GLY A 50 -1.96 -0.33 -6.49
N VAL A 51 -2.04 0.56 -7.46
CA VAL A 51 -1.06 1.64 -7.67
C VAL A 51 -1.81 2.96 -7.71
N ASN A 52 -1.08 4.07 -7.47
CA ASN A 52 -1.71 5.37 -7.55
C ASN A 52 -1.94 5.80 -8.99
N ILE A 53 -2.97 6.62 -9.16
CA ILE A 53 -3.30 7.29 -10.42
C ILE A 53 -3.41 8.78 -10.12
N ASN A 54 -2.69 9.61 -10.87
CA ASN A 54 -2.81 11.05 -10.79
C ASN A 54 -3.02 11.63 -12.17
N THR A 55 -4.04 12.47 -12.32
CA THR A 55 -4.41 13.06 -13.60
C THR A 55 -4.40 14.59 -13.52
N CYS A 56 -4.43 15.25 -14.67
CA CYS A 56 -4.45 16.71 -14.72
C CYS A 56 -5.71 17.33 -14.10
N ALA A 57 -6.74 16.52 -13.87
CA ALA A 57 -7.98 16.98 -13.24
C ALA A 57 -7.95 16.91 -11.72
N TYR A 58 -6.81 16.59 -11.14
CA TYR A 58 -6.62 16.44 -9.70
C TYR A 58 -7.54 15.40 -9.04
N GLY A 59 -8.20 14.57 -9.84
CA GLY A 59 -9.04 13.49 -9.37
C GLY A 59 -8.25 12.20 -9.19
N GLY A 60 -7.23 12.23 -8.33
CA GLY A 60 -6.34 11.10 -8.13
C GLY A 60 -6.95 9.97 -7.32
N LEU A 61 -6.36 8.78 -7.46
CA LEU A 61 -6.68 7.61 -6.65
C LEU A 61 -5.40 7.14 -5.95
N CYS A 62 -5.46 7.00 -4.62
CA CYS A 62 -4.34 6.45 -3.86
C CYS A 62 -4.22 4.95 -4.09
N ALA A 63 -2.99 4.44 -4.02
CA ALA A 63 -2.72 3.00 -4.19
C ALA A 63 -3.51 2.15 -3.19
N GLU A 64 -3.65 2.62 -1.95
CA GLU A 64 -4.39 1.90 -0.91
C GLU A 64 -5.86 1.75 -1.28
N ARG A 65 -6.49 2.80 -1.81
CA ARG A 65 -7.89 2.73 -2.26
C ARG A 65 -8.05 1.85 -3.48
N ALA A 66 -7.08 1.84 -4.38
CA ALA A 66 -7.09 0.94 -5.54
C ALA A 66 -7.03 -0.52 -5.08
N ALA A 67 -6.15 -0.83 -4.12
CA ALA A 67 -6.06 -2.18 -3.56
C ALA A 67 -7.33 -2.57 -2.80
N LEU A 68 -7.92 -1.65 -2.03
CA LEU A 68 -9.21 -1.88 -1.36
C LEU A 68 -10.32 -2.16 -2.34
N SER A 69 -10.40 -1.38 -3.41
CA SER A 69 -11.41 -1.58 -4.45
C SER A 69 -11.31 -2.97 -5.08
N SER A 70 -10.09 -3.41 -5.35
CA SER A 70 -9.84 -4.76 -5.89
C SER A 70 -10.29 -5.85 -4.91
N MET A 71 -9.97 -5.70 -3.63
CA MET A 71 -10.37 -6.63 -2.57
C MET A 71 -11.90 -6.72 -2.46
N ILE A 72 -12.56 -5.58 -2.37
CA ILE A 72 -14.02 -5.50 -2.24
C ILE A 72 -14.70 -6.08 -3.48
N SER A 73 -14.16 -5.80 -4.66
CA SER A 73 -14.70 -6.31 -5.93
C SER A 73 -14.61 -7.83 -6.03
N ASN A 74 -13.78 -8.45 -5.24
CA ASN A 74 -13.66 -9.90 -5.13
C ASN A 74 -14.40 -10.48 -3.91
N GLY A 75 -15.21 -9.67 -3.25
CA GLY A 75 -16.07 -10.13 -2.16
C GLY A 75 -15.39 -10.34 -0.83
N GLU A 76 -14.20 -9.77 -0.63
CA GLU A 76 -13.47 -9.88 0.63
C GLU A 76 -13.45 -8.55 1.36
N TYR A 77 -13.53 -8.60 2.69
CA TYR A 77 -13.60 -7.41 3.53
C TYR A 77 -12.64 -7.44 4.72
N GLY A 78 -12.05 -8.58 5.02
CA GLY A 78 -11.14 -8.73 6.16
C GLY A 78 -9.69 -8.47 5.79
N ILE A 79 -9.08 -7.44 6.37
CA ILE A 79 -7.67 -7.10 6.15
C ILE A 79 -6.83 -7.71 7.27
N LYS A 80 -5.78 -8.42 6.90
CA LYS A 80 -4.80 -8.91 7.86
C LYS A 80 -3.58 -8.00 7.93
N LYS A 81 -3.05 -7.58 6.77
CA LYS A 81 -1.91 -6.66 6.66
C LYS A 81 -2.03 -5.84 5.39
N ILE A 82 -1.41 -4.68 5.40
CA ILE A 82 -1.29 -3.84 4.20
C ILE A 82 0.15 -3.35 4.10
N ALA A 83 0.72 -3.40 2.90
CA ALA A 83 2.03 -2.85 2.62
C ALA A 83 1.90 -1.65 1.68
N ILE A 84 2.71 -0.64 1.91
CA ILE A 84 2.75 0.57 1.09
C ILE A 84 4.20 0.86 0.79
N ILE A 85 4.54 0.98 -0.51
CA ILE A 85 5.87 1.43 -0.92
C ILE A 85 5.74 2.66 -1.81
N SER A 86 6.77 3.49 -1.78
CA SER A 86 6.78 4.73 -2.56
C SER A 86 8.13 4.95 -3.22
N LYS A 87 8.11 5.67 -4.34
CA LYS A 87 9.29 5.98 -5.15
C LYS A 87 9.07 7.34 -5.83
N SER A 88 10.13 8.11 -5.99
CA SER A 88 10.09 9.36 -6.76
C SER A 88 11.23 9.38 -7.77
N ASP A 89 10.97 9.96 -8.96
CA ASP A 89 12.00 10.19 -9.96
C ASP A 89 12.86 11.42 -9.66
N HIS A 90 12.39 12.29 -8.76
CA HIS A 90 13.06 13.57 -8.48
C HIS A 90 13.93 13.55 -7.22
N PHE A 91 13.63 12.65 -6.28
CA PHE A 91 14.38 12.58 -5.03
C PHE A 91 14.31 11.18 -4.44
N LYS A 92 15.27 10.90 -3.59
CA LYS A 92 15.23 9.65 -2.81
C LYS A 92 14.22 9.81 -1.68
N VAL A 93 13.27 8.89 -1.60
CA VAL A 93 12.27 8.91 -0.54
C VAL A 93 12.95 8.54 0.77
N LYS A 94 13.10 9.54 1.66
CA LYS A 94 13.74 9.35 2.97
C LYS A 94 12.74 9.13 4.09
N ILE A 95 11.51 9.59 3.89
CA ILE A 95 10.44 9.45 4.87
C ILE A 95 9.44 8.48 4.29
N HIS A 96 9.13 7.46 5.06
CA HIS A 96 8.14 6.47 4.64
C HIS A 96 6.76 7.12 4.64
N SER A 97 6.11 7.10 3.48
CA SER A 97 4.79 7.69 3.31
C SER A 97 3.74 6.70 3.77
N GLY A 98 3.13 6.97 4.91
CA GLY A 98 1.98 6.24 5.38
C GLY A 98 0.73 6.60 4.56
N PRO A 99 -0.41 5.96 4.85
CA PRO A 99 -1.66 6.26 4.13
C PRO A 99 -2.10 7.71 4.36
N CYS A 100 -2.68 8.32 3.32
CA CYS A 100 -3.24 9.67 3.43
C CYS A 100 -4.47 9.68 4.35
N GLY A 101 -5.00 10.88 4.65
CA GLY A 101 -6.14 11.00 5.55
C GLY A 101 -7.38 10.23 5.09
N ILE A 102 -7.69 10.27 3.79
CA ILE A 102 -8.82 9.52 3.23
C ILE A 102 -8.60 8.02 3.38
N CYS A 103 -7.40 7.55 3.08
CA CYS A 103 -7.08 6.12 3.21
C CYS A 103 -7.10 5.67 4.67
N ARG A 104 -6.59 6.49 5.58
CA ARG A 104 -6.65 6.20 7.02
C ARG A 104 -8.08 6.05 7.52
N GLN A 105 -8.98 6.94 7.07
CA GLN A 105 -10.39 6.88 7.45
C GLN A 105 -11.02 5.58 6.94
N MET A 106 -10.78 5.23 5.69
CA MET A 106 -11.32 4.00 5.10
C MET A 106 -10.79 2.76 5.80
N LEU A 107 -9.49 2.71 6.04
CA LEU A 107 -8.87 1.57 6.73
C LEU A 107 -9.40 1.43 8.16
N TRP A 108 -9.59 2.55 8.86
CA TRP A 108 -10.15 2.54 10.20
C TRP A 108 -11.58 1.98 10.22
N GLU A 109 -12.40 2.38 9.25
CA GLU A 109 -13.77 1.85 9.13
C GLU A 109 -13.77 0.32 8.93
N PHE A 110 -12.88 -0.18 8.07
CA PHE A 110 -12.78 -1.62 7.86
C PHE A 110 -12.38 -2.35 9.14
N ALA A 111 -11.43 -1.80 9.90
CA ALA A 111 -11.03 -2.38 11.17
C ALA A 111 -12.19 -2.45 12.16
N GLU A 112 -12.97 -1.39 12.26
CA GLU A 112 -14.10 -1.30 13.19
C GLU A 112 -15.27 -2.20 12.78
N LEU A 113 -15.65 -2.16 11.50
CA LEU A 113 -16.83 -2.89 11.02
C LEU A 113 -16.59 -4.40 10.96
N TYR A 114 -15.41 -4.83 10.59
CA TYR A 114 -15.09 -6.25 10.42
C TYR A 114 -14.26 -6.81 11.57
N LYS A 115 -14.10 -6.04 12.64
CA LYS A 115 -13.42 -6.45 13.90
C LYS A 115 -12.03 -7.04 13.65
N THR A 116 -11.28 -6.43 12.75
CA THR A 116 -9.91 -6.86 12.44
C THR A 116 -8.92 -5.79 12.86
N ASN A 117 -7.86 -6.19 13.55
CA ASN A 117 -6.67 -5.37 13.75
C ASN A 117 -5.64 -5.79 12.72
N PHE A 118 -5.12 -4.85 11.95
CA PHE A 118 -4.14 -5.16 10.93
C PHE A 118 -2.92 -4.25 11.06
N GLU A 119 -1.80 -4.76 10.57
CA GLU A 119 -0.56 -4.02 10.55
C GLU A 119 -0.38 -3.30 9.22
N ILE A 120 0.23 -2.12 9.28
CA ILE A 120 0.61 -1.35 8.09
C ILE A 120 2.13 -1.38 7.98
N LEU A 121 2.61 -1.94 6.88
CA LEU A 121 4.03 -1.99 6.55
C LEU A 121 4.33 -0.88 5.55
N VAL A 122 5.26 0.01 5.88
CA VAL A 122 5.64 1.12 5.01
C VAL A 122 7.12 0.99 4.67
N SER A 123 7.43 1.03 3.38
CA SER A 123 8.81 0.89 2.91
C SER A 123 9.05 1.80 1.71
N ASP A 124 10.32 2.02 1.38
CA ASP A 124 10.70 2.58 0.11
C ASP A 124 10.86 1.44 -0.93
N SER A 125 10.98 1.82 -2.20
CA SER A 125 11.12 0.85 -3.28
C SER A 125 12.48 0.13 -3.29
N GLU A 126 13.43 0.61 -2.51
CA GLU A 126 14.75 0.01 -2.41
C GLU A 126 14.87 -0.99 -1.25
N LYS A 127 13.79 -1.18 -0.50
CA LYS A 127 13.72 -2.11 0.65
C LYS A 127 14.78 -1.82 1.71
N LYS A 128 15.11 -0.56 1.90
CA LYS A 128 16.19 -0.20 2.83
C LYS A 128 15.73 -0.15 4.29
N LYS A 129 14.49 -0.42 4.58
CA LYS A 129 14.03 -0.53 5.99
C LYS A 129 12.60 -1.00 6.07
#